data_6ba5989065ee0d0d10115fa94935fbdd
#
_entry.id   6ba5989065ee0d0d10115fa94935fbdd
#
_cell.length_a   1.000
_cell.length_b   1.000
_cell.length_c   1.000
_cell.angle_alpha   90.00
_cell.angle_beta   90.00
_cell.angle_gamma   90.00
#
_symmetry.space_group_name_H-M   'P 1'
#
loop_
_entity.id
_entity.type
_entity.pdbx_description
1 polymer ?
#
loop_
_entity_poly.entity_id
_entity_poly.type
_entity_poly.pdbx_seq_one_letter_code
_entity_poly.pdbx_strand_id
1 'polypeptide(L)'
;MRFSATLSIAVTLGYTAAQGTILGFNSGASDDKGVAKTQQDFEREFKAAKSLNGAPGDFNTIRLYSNIQWQTTDTPIAAFSAAVSTNTSLLLGIWASGTDNIDNELKALTAALDEHGDKLADLVVGISVGSEDLYRVSEPGLRNNAGVGQNADTIVRFIKDAKSKLANTSLKGKPFTHVDTWTAWVNGSNKAVIDEIDFLAVNAFPFYEAERDNQIGNAGSLLSSALTATEGVAGGKDVWITETGWAYTGPAFGAAEATVDNAGEYWQEVGCKLFGKRNVFWYTLRDANPDNEVKFAITDNLSTTPRYNLTCPAENEELPSPAPISSNSTTSTGNGTGSSNETNNDSAASGSASGSANPSSTSPAQGTGAGSLISVSVVNSMAMALSVVFAAAAWAL
;
A
#
# COMPACT_ATOMS: atom_id res chain seq x y z
N MET A 1 -2.80 35.10 -61.18
CA MET A 1 -2.05 35.25 -59.92
C MET A 1 -2.55 34.14 -59.00
N ARG A 2 -1.69 33.16 -58.73
CA ARG A 2 -2.02 32.05 -57.80
C ARG A 2 -1.26 32.33 -56.50
N PHE A 3 -1.97 32.53 -55.40
CA PHE A 3 -1.37 32.66 -54.07
C PHE A 3 -1.30 31.27 -53.45
N SER A 4 -0.08 30.77 -53.22
CA SER A 4 0.19 29.59 -52.43
C SER A 4 0.33 30.00 -50.98
N ALA A 5 -0.59 29.56 -50.12
CA ALA A 5 -0.46 29.72 -48.67
C ALA A 5 0.34 28.53 -48.12
N THR A 6 1.54 28.81 -47.65
CA THR A 6 2.34 27.84 -46.86
C THR A 6 1.87 27.82 -45.40
N LEU A 7 1.29 26.72 -45.00
CA LEU A 7 0.90 26.45 -43.61
C LEU A 7 2.15 25.97 -42.84
N SER A 8 2.72 26.82 -42.00
CA SER A 8 3.82 26.48 -41.12
C SER A 8 3.23 25.81 -39.85
N ILE A 9 3.38 24.50 -39.73
CA ILE A 9 3.08 23.77 -38.49
C ILE A 9 4.28 23.95 -37.54
N ALA A 10 4.12 24.78 -36.52
CA ALA A 10 5.07 24.85 -35.41
C ALA A 10 4.88 23.63 -34.52
N VAL A 11 5.75 22.64 -34.64
CA VAL A 11 5.86 21.53 -33.69
C VAL A 11 6.60 22.10 -32.47
N THR A 12 5.86 22.43 -31.43
CA THR A 12 6.43 22.66 -30.09
C THR A 12 6.85 21.32 -29.52
N LEU A 13 8.13 20.98 -29.69
CA LEU A 13 8.78 19.94 -28.90
C LEU A 13 8.82 20.41 -27.43
N GLY A 14 7.83 20.02 -26.67
CA GLY A 14 7.92 20.12 -25.21
C GLY A 14 9.08 19.27 -24.75
N TYR A 15 10.17 19.88 -24.36
CA TYR A 15 11.19 19.21 -23.53
C TYR A 15 10.58 18.93 -22.17
N THR A 16 9.99 17.77 -21.98
CA THR A 16 9.87 17.20 -20.65
C THR A 16 11.29 16.76 -20.27
N ALA A 17 11.94 17.53 -19.42
CA ALA A 17 13.09 17.00 -18.70
C ALA A 17 12.62 15.68 -18.09
N ALA A 18 13.28 14.58 -18.41
CA ALA A 18 13.03 13.30 -17.75
C ALA A 18 13.31 13.56 -16.25
N GLN A 19 12.24 13.72 -15.47
CA GLN A 19 12.38 13.68 -14.01
C GLN A 19 12.95 12.29 -13.71
N GLY A 20 14.09 12.27 -13.00
CA GLY A 20 14.66 11.00 -12.52
C GLY A 20 13.61 10.23 -11.74
N THR A 21 13.78 8.93 -11.64
CA THR A 21 12.89 8.07 -10.84
C THR A 21 12.84 8.55 -9.40
N ILE A 22 11.64 8.46 -8.80
CA ILE A 22 11.40 8.87 -7.41
C ILE A 22 11.97 7.80 -6.48
N LEU A 23 12.79 8.24 -5.52
CA LEU A 23 13.19 7.47 -4.37
C LEU A 23 12.61 8.12 -3.10
N GLY A 24 11.87 7.37 -2.33
CA GLY A 24 11.18 7.91 -1.16
C GLY A 24 10.94 6.91 -0.06
N PHE A 25 10.40 7.45 1.04
CA PHE A 25 9.91 6.69 2.19
C PHE A 25 8.46 7.04 2.49
N ASN A 26 7.81 6.18 3.26
CA ASN A 26 6.49 6.44 3.82
C ASN A 26 6.64 7.07 5.20
N SER A 27 5.78 8.05 5.53
CA SER A 27 5.79 8.75 6.81
C SER A 27 4.37 8.95 7.34
N GLY A 28 4.09 8.37 8.51
CA GLY A 28 2.83 8.59 9.24
C GLY A 28 2.83 9.91 10.01
N ALA A 29 1.66 10.33 10.49
CA ALA A 29 1.47 11.57 11.23
C ALA A 29 1.89 11.50 12.71
N SER A 30 2.10 10.30 13.26
CA SER A 30 2.59 10.04 14.61
C SER A 30 3.99 9.40 14.61
N ASP A 31 4.65 9.43 15.75
CA ASP A 31 5.90 8.70 15.99
C ASP A 31 5.62 7.25 16.44
N ASP A 32 6.69 6.51 16.76
CA ASP A 32 6.67 5.13 17.27
C ASP A 32 6.06 4.97 18.67
N LYS A 33 5.67 6.07 19.30
CA LYS A 33 4.96 6.11 20.61
C LYS A 33 3.52 6.59 20.45
N GLY A 34 3.03 6.80 19.21
CA GLY A 34 1.70 7.33 18.95
C GLY A 34 1.56 8.83 19.25
N VAL A 35 2.67 9.55 19.40
CA VAL A 35 2.64 11.00 19.63
C VAL A 35 2.66 11.74 18.30
N ALA A 36 1.84 12.78 18.18
CA ALA A 36 1.81 13.64 17.00
C ALA A 36 3.18 14.19 16.66
N LYS A 37 3.66 14.00 15.43
CA LYS A 37 4.92 14.58 14.97
C LYS A 37 4.80 16.09 14.81
N THR A 38 5.79 16.81 15.32
CA THR A 38 5.96 18.24 15.10
C THR A 38 6.68 18.50 13.77
N GLN A 39 6.71 19.74 13.31
CA GLN A 39 7.52 20.14 12.15
C GLN A 39 8.99 19.71 12.31
N GLN A 40 9.56 19.88 13.51
CA GLN A 40 10.95 19.48 13.76
C GLN A 40 11.16 17.96 13.65
N ASP A 41 10.16 17.16 14.04
CA ASP A 41 10.22 15.70 13.91
C ASP A 41 10.24 15.28 12.45
N PHE A 42 9.37 15.87 11.62
CA PHE A 42 9.37 15.65 10.18
C PHE A 42 10.67 16.15 9.53
N GLU A 43 11.17 17.34 9.91
CA GLU A 43 12.43 17.85 9.36
C GLU A 43 13.62 16.91 9.67
N ARG A 44 13.67 16.34 10.88
CA ARG A 44 14.70 15.36 11.24
C ARG A 44 14.58 14.10 10.38
N GLU A 45 13.34 13.60 10.19
CA GLU A 45 13.05 12.43 9.38
C GLU A 45 13.44 12.66 7.91
N PHE A 46 13.05 13.79 7.33
CA PHE A 46 13.34 14.12 5.92
C PHE A 46 14.84 14.34 5.68
N LYS A 47 15.54 14.96 6.64
CA LYS A 47 17.02 15.11 6.59
C LYS A 47 17.72 13.75 6.74
N ALA A 48 17.23 12.87 7.63
CA ALA A 48 17.79 11.53 7.80
C ALA A 48 17.62 10.70 6.53
N ALA A 49 16.45 10.74 5.86
CA ALA A 49 16.21 10.06 4.59
C ALA A 49 17.25 10.43 3.53
N LYS A 50 17.57 11.72 3.40
CA LYS A 50 18.55 12.24 2.42
C LYS A 50 20.01 11.96 2.79
N SER A 51 20.28 11.60 4.05
CA SER A 51 21.64 11.48 4.59
C SER A 51 22.02 10.04 4.96
N LEU A 52 21.28 9.06 4.47
CA LEU A 52 21.53 7.64 4.77
C LEU A 52 22.85 7.18 4.18
N ASN A 53 23.71 6.65 5.03
CA ASN A 53 25.00 6.09 4.63
C ASN A 53 24.81 4.89 3.70
N GLY A 54 25.43 4.95 2.52
CA GLY A 54 25.40 3.89 1.52
C GLY A 54 24.13 3.85 0.68
N ALA A 55 23.18 4.76 0.87
CA ALA A 55 21.97 4.80 0.04
C ALA A 55 22.32 5.02 -1.44
N PRO A 56 21.64 4.34 -2.39
CA PRO A 56 21.98 4.36 -3.81
C PRO A 56 21.54 5.62 -4.55
N GLY A 57 21.01 6.63 -3.83
CA GLY A 57 20.54 7.90 -4.39
C GLY A 57 19.87 8.76 -3.34
N ASP A 58 19.30 9.88 -3.79
CA ASP A 58 18.63 10.84 -2.91
C ASP A 58 17.19 10.39 -2.61
N PHE A 59 16.95 9.90 -1.40
CA PHE A 59 15.60 9.63 -0.90
C PHE A 59 14.94 10.94 -0.47
N ASN A 60 14.63 11.78 -1.45
CA ASN A 60 14.16 13.16 -1.24
C ASN A 60 12.64 13.31 -1.34
N THR A 61 11.91 12.21 -1.47
CA THR A 61 10.45 12.23 -1.58
C THR A 61 9.82 11.45 -0.43
N ILE A 62 8.74 12.00 0.13
CA ILE A 62 8.00 11.35 1.22
C ILE A 62 6.55 11.15 0.78
N ARG A 63 6.03 9.94 1.00
CA ARG A 63 4.60 9.67 0.89
C ARG A 63 3.94 9.87 2.25
N LEU A 64 2.90 10.68 2.28
CA LEU A 64 2.02 10.90 3.43
C LEU A 64 0.74 10.08 3.27
N TYR A 65 0.12 9.70 4.37
CA TYR A 65 -1.15 8.96 4.40
C TYR A 65 -2.37 9.88 4.52
N SER A 66 -2.18 11.08 5.11
CA SER A 66 -3.22 12.05 5.38
C SER A 66 -2.64 13.46 5.30
N ASN A 67 -3.46 14.44 5.00
CA ASN A 67 -3.13 15.87 5.06
C ASN A 67 -3.36 16.46 6.46
N ILE A 68 -3.94 15.65 7.37
CA ILE A 68 -4.39 16.10 8.69
C ILE A 68 -3.34 15.76 9.75
N GLN A 69 -3.08 16.71 10.62
CA GLN A 69 -2.23 16.54 11.80
C GLN A 69 -2.86 15.52 12.75
N TRP A 70 -2.05 14.60 13.27
CA TRP A 70 -2.48 13.55 14.21
C TRP A 70 -3.32 14.12 15.35
N GLN A 71 -4.43 13.47 15.65
CA GLN A 71 -5.40 13.85 16.69
C GLN A 71 -6.09 15.21 16.49
N THR A 72 -6.13 15.72 15.28
CA THR A 72 -6.93 16.91 14.92
C THR A 72 -7.98 16.56 13.88
N THR A 73 -8.95 17.45 13.66
CA THR A 73 -10.03 17.20 12.69
C THR A 73 -9.66 17.63 11.27
N ASP A 74 -8.98 18.79 11.13
CA ASP A 74 -8.73 19.43 9.82
C ASP A 74 -7.52 20.37 9.86
N THR A 75 -6.66 20.23 10.87
CA THR A 75 -5.41 21.00 10.94
C THR A 75 -4.42 20.43 9.93
N PRO A 76 -3.74 21.28 9.12
CA PRO A 76 -2.70 20.82 8.22
C PRO A 76 -1.60 20.05 8.94
N ILE A 77 -1.19 18.93 8.35
CA ILE A 77 -0.07 18.16 8.89
C ILE A 77 1.23 18.96 8.87
N ALA A 78 1.97 18.94 9.96
CA ALA A 78 3.23 19.70 10.10
C ALA A 78 4.33 19.25 9.10
N ALA A 79 4.12 18.13 8.41
CA ALA A 79 4.95 17.67 7.31
C ALA A 79 5.02 18.66 6.14
N PHE A 80 3.99 19.48 5.92
CA PHE A 80 3.98 20.48 4.83
C PHE A 80 5.03 21.56 5.06
N SER A 81 5.04 22.17 6.25
CA SER A 81 6.05 23.15 6.63
C SER A 81 7.46 22.54 6.64
N ALA A 82 7.59 21.29 7.10
CA ALA A 82 8.85 20.56 7.06
C ALA A 82 9.34 20.28 5.63
N ALA A 83 8.44 19.96 4.70
CA ALA A 83 8.78 19.74 3.30
C ALA A 83 9.31 21.01 2.65
N VAL A 84 8.62 22.14 2.87
CA VAL A 84 9.07 23.46 2.39
C VAL A 84 10.42 23.84 2.96
N SER A 85 10.63 23.67 4.28
CA SER A 85 11.88 24.04 4.94
C SER A 85 13.07 23.16 4.53
N THR A 86 12.83 21.91 4.19
CA THR A 86 13.87 20.94 3.84
C THR A 86 13.99 20.69 2.32
N ASN A 87 13.17 21.31 1.49
CA ASN A 87 13.06 21.05 0.06
C ASN A 87 12.86 19.55 -0.22
N THR A 88 11.82 18.95 0.38
CA THR A 88 11.47 17.55 0.26
C THR A 88 10.19 17.41 -0.55
N SER A 89 10.20 16.58 -1.59
CA SER A 89 9.02 16.31 -2.40
C SER A 89 7.99 15.44 -1.65
N LEU A 90 6.71 15.59 -2.02
CA LEU A 90 5.62 14.90 -1.35
C LEU A 90 4.72 14.17 -2.35
N LEU A 91 4.44 12.90 -2.11
CA LEU A 91 3.24 12.22 -2.59
C LEU A 91 2.18 12.38 -1.49
N LEU A 92 1.18 13.22 -1.75
CA LEU A 92 0.14 13.53 -0.77
C LEU A 92 -0.80 12.34 -0.57
N GLY A 93 -1.31 12.18 0.65
CA GLY A 93 -2.37 11.25 0.98
C GLY A 93 -3.63 11.98 1.41
N ILE A 94 -4.78 11.57 0.87
CA ILE A 94 -6.11 11.93 1.33
C ILE A 94 -6.71 10.68 1.94
N TRP A 95 -6.91 10.65 3.25
CA TRP A 95 -7.44 9.49 3.94
C TRP A 95 -8.92 9.27 3.57
N ALA A 96 -9.28 8.05 3.17
CA ALA A 96 -10.62 7.70 2.70
C ALA A 96 -11.34 6.65 3.57
N SER A 97 -10.59 5.86 4.34
CA SER A 97 -11.16 4.73 5.09
C SER A 97 -12.04 5.22 6.25
N GLY A 98 -13.22 4.64 6.38
CA GLY A 98 -14.12 4.90 7.51
C GLY A 98 -14.79 6.27 7.50
N THR A 99 -14.74 7.02 6.40
CA THR A 99 -15.39 8.34 6.27
C THR A 99 -16.37 8.38 5.10
N ASP A 100 -17.40 9.23 5.22
CA ASP A 100 -18.40 9.44 4.17
C ASP A 100 -17.99 10.52 3.14
N ASN A 101 -17.00 11.34 3.49
CA ASN A 101 -16.47 12.42 2.67
C ASN A 101 -15.01 12.72 3.03
N ILE A 102 -14.32 13.47 2.19
CA ILE A 102 -12.91 13.86 2.35
C ILE A 102 -12.77 15.38 2.61
N ASP A 103 -13.82 16.05 3.08
CA ASP A 103 -13.84 17.50 3.22
C ASP A 103 -12.79 18.01 4.21
N ASN A 104 -12.55 17.31 5.32
CA ASN A 104 -11.54 17.68 6.30
C ASN A 104 -10.12 17.58 5.73
N GLU A 105 -9.83 16.52 4.96
CA GLU A 105 -8.57 16.35 4.26
C GLU A 105 -8.31 17.48 3.26
N LEU A 106 -9.34 17.85 2.48
CA LEU A 106 -9.25 18.92 1.51
C LEU A 106 -9.14 20.29 2.18
N LYS A 107 -9.80 20.47 3.33
CA LYS A 107 -9.69 21.70 4.13
C LYS A 107 -8.27 21.88 4.69
N ALA A 108 -7.69 20.82 5.25
CA ALA A 108 -6.32 20.84 5.72
C ALA A 108 -5.34 21.16 4.59
N LEU A 109 -5.49 20.52 3.44
CA LEU A 109 -4.63 20.75 2.27
C LEU A 109 -4.78 22.18 1.74
N THR A 110 -6.02 22.71 1.64
CA THR A 110 -6.24 24.08 1.17
C THR A 110 -5.62 25.10 2.13
N ALA A 111 -5.75 24.91 3.45
CA ALA A 111 -5.13 25.78 4.43
C ALA A 111 -3.58 25.77 4.32
N ALA A 112 -2.99 24.61 4.06
CA ALA A 112 -1.55 24.51 3.80
C ALA A 112 -1.13 25.24 2.51
N LEU A 113 -1.93 25.18 1.45
CA LEU A 113 -1.68 25.92 0.22
C LEU A 113 -1.82 27.45 0.42
N ASP A 114 -2.79 27.88 1.24
CA ASP A 114 -2.94 29.30 1.59
C ASP A 114 -1.73 29.81 2.40
N GLU A 115 -1.13 28.98 3.22
CA GLU A 115 0.05 29.33 4.02
C GLU A 115 1.35 29.32 3.19
N HIS A 116 1.58 28.29 2.38
CA HIS A 116 2.86 28.04 1.71
C HIS A 116 2.88 28.36 0.21
N GLY A 117 1.71 28.45 -0.43
CA GLY A 117 1.55 28.75 -1.84
C GLY A 117 2.29 27.79 -2.76
N ASP A 118 2.89 28.37 -3.80
CA ASP A 118 3.64 27.62 -4.82
C ASP A 118 4.83 26.85 -4.25
N LYS A 119 5.40 27.29 -3.11
CA LYS A 119 6.51 26.58 -2.48
C LYS A 119 6.13 25.15 -2.06
N LEU A 120 4.90 24.95 -1.59
CA LEU A 120 4.39 23.62 -1.29
C LEU A 120 3.96 22.90 -2.57
N ALA A 121 3.23 23.60 -3.45
CA ALA A 121 2.69 23.01 -4.67
C ALA A 121 3.79 22.44 -5.58
N ASP A 122 4.93 23.14 -5.72
CA ASP A 122 6.06 22.69 -6.53
C ASP A 122 6.70 21.39 -6.01
N LEU A 123 6.60 21.12 -4.71
CA LEU A 123 7.11 19.90 -4.08
C LEU A 123 6.17 18.69 -4.24
N VAL A 124 4.90 18.91 -4.62
CA VAL A 124 3.92 17.82 -4.77
C VAL A 124 4.16 17.07 -6.07
N VAL A 125 4.50 15.79 -5.99
CA VAL A 125 4.71 14.90 -7.14
C VAL A 125 3.45 14.15 -7.57
N GLY A 126 2.44 14.06 -6.70
CA GLY A 126 1.16 13.41 -6.96
C GLY A 126 0.25 13.45 -5.72
N ILE A 127 -1.00 13.04 -5.90
CA ILE A 127 -2.03 13.04 -4.87
C ILE A 127 -2.70 11.67 -4.86
N SER A 128 -2.60 10.93 -3.76
CA SER A 128 -3.32 9.69 -3.57
C SER A 128 -4.60 9.91 -2.78
N VAL A 129 -5.69 9.28 -3.21
CA VAL A 129 -6.98 9.30 -2.52
C VAL A 129 -7.27 7.89 -2.03
N GLY A 130 -7.16 7.69 -0.73
CA GLY A 130 -7.24 6.40 -0.07
C GLY A 130 -5.94 5.60 -0.13
N SER A 131 -5.88 4.60 0.74
CA SER A 131 -4.80 3.62 0.84
C SER A 131 -5.35 2.29 1.31
N GLU A 132 -5.30 1.27 0.43
CA GLU A 132 -5.74 -0.11 0.67
C GLU A 132 -7.24 -0.26 0.99
N ASP A 133 -8.04 0.72 0.60
CA ASP A 133 -9.47 0.71 0.86
C ASP A 133 -10.18 -0.45 0.13
N LEU A 134 -9.80 -0.70 -1.12
CA LEU A 134 -10.38 -1.76 -1.95
C LEU A 134 -9.99 -3.15 -1.43
N TYR A 135 -8.74 -3.29 -0.94
CA TYR A 135 -8.29 -4.51 -0.30
C TYR A 135 -9.09 -4.79 0.98
N ARG A 136 -9.27 -3.81 1.85
CA ARG A 136 -9.97 -3.99 3.14
C ARG A 136 -11.40 -4.47 2.98
N VAL A 137 -12.10 -4.09 1.91
CA VAL A 137 -13.48 -4.57 1.62
C VAL A 137 -13.51 -5.84 0.78
N SER A 138 -12.36 -6.34 0.31
CA SER A 138 -12.27 -7.59 -0.44
C SER A 138 -12.42 -8.82 0.47
N GLU A 139 -12.74 -9.97 -0.13
CA GLU A 139 -12.82 -11.22 0.63
C GLU A 139 -11.53 -11.57 1.39
N PRO A 140 -10.31 -11.46 0.80
CA PRO A 140 -9.08 -11.60 1.57
C PRO A 140 -8.93 -10.57 2.70
N GLY A 141 -9.26 -9.31 2.44
CA GLY A 141 -9.18 -8.24 3.46
C GLY A 141 -10.10 -8.48 4.65
N LEU A 142 -11.34 -8.91 4.39
CA LEU A 142 -12.29 -9.27 5.44
C LEU A 142 -11.83 -10.48 6.25
N ARG A 143 -11.33 -11.53 5.57
CA ARG A 143 -10.78 -12.73 6.21
C ARG A 143 -9.59 -12.40 7.11
N ASN A 144 -8.77 -11.44 6.70
CA ASN A 144 -7.58 -11.00 7.42
C ASN A 144 -7.84 -9.89 8.45
N ASN A 145 -9.10 -9.49 8.65
CA ASN A 145 -9.49 -8.38 9.53
C ASN A 145 -8.69 -7.10 9.24
N ALA A 146 -8.54 -6.75 7.96
CA ALA A 146 -7.70 -5.65 7.50
C ALA A 146 -8.26 -4.24 7.84
N GLY A 147 -9.36 -4.17 8.58
CA GLY A 147 -9.98 -2.93 9.02
C GLY A 147 -11.05 -2.39 8.07
N VAL A 148 -11.43 -1.14 8.29
CA VAL A 148 -12.46 -0.46 7.48
C VAL A 148 -11.84 0.04 6.17
N GLY A 149 -12.53 -0.18 5.06
CA GLY A 149 -12.16 0.31 3.74
C GLY A 149 -13.35 0.93 3.01
N GLN A 150 -13.15 1.23 1.72
CA GLN A 150 -14.16 1.79 0.83
C GLN A 150 -14.27 0.94 -0.44
N ASN A 151 -15.45 0.88 -1.03
CA ASN A 151 -15.65 0.25 -2.34
C ASN A 151 -15.19 1.16 -3.48
N ALA A 152 -15.09 0.59 -4.70
CA ALA A 152 -14.62 1.29 -5.89
C ALA A 152 -15.43 2.55 -6.21
N ASP A 153 -16.78 2.50 -6.07
CA ASP A 153 -17.63 3.65 -6.38
C ASP A 153 -17.37 4.83 -5.43
N THR A 154 -17.14 4.54 -4.16
CA THR A 154 -16.79 5.57 -3.16
C THR A 154 -15.41 6.18 -3.47
N ILE A 155 -14.41 5.37 -3.79
CA ILE A 155 -13.07 5.86 -4.14
C ILE A 155 -13.13 6.72 -5.41
N VAL A 156 -13.84 6.28 -6.45
CA VAL A 156 -14.06 7.08 -7.67
C VAL A 156 -14.73 8.42 -7.36
N ARG A 157 -15.74 8.44 -6.50
CA ARG A 157 -16.39 9.67 -6.05
C ARG A 157 -15.41 10.60 -5.34
N PHE A 158 -14.64 10.09 -4.40
CA PHE A 158 -13.65 10.89 -3.66
C PHE A 158 -12.54 11.44 -4.57
N ILE A 159 -12.06 10.66 -5.55
CA ILE A 159 -11.09 11.14 -6.54
C ILE A 159 -11.68 12.32 -7.34
N LYS A 160 -12.93 12.20 -7.80
CA LYS A 160 -13.61 13.27 -8.54
C LYS A 160 -13.84 14.52 -7.68
N ASP A 161 -14.21 14.34 -6.41
CA ASP A 161 -14.37 15.42 -5.47
C ASP A 161 -13.04 16.15 -5.24
N ALA A 162 -11.94 15.41 -5.01
CA ALA A 162 -10.61 15.98 -4.86
C ALA A 162 -10.16 16.74 -6.13
N LYS A 163 -10.28 16.14 -7.31
CA LYS A 163 -9.97 16.78 -8.60
C LYS A 163 -10.75 18.08 -8.77
N SER A 164 -12.06 18.06 -8.47
CA SER A 164 -12.92 19.24 -8.59
C SER A 164 -12.53 20.37 -7.64
N LYS A 165 -12.27 20.03 -6.37
CA LYS A 165 -11.89 21.02 -5.34
C LYS A 165 -10.52 21.65 -5.59
N LEU A 166 -9.57 20.87 -6.12
CA LEU A 166 -8.21 21.32 -6.37
C LEU A 166 -8.00 21.92 -7.77
N ALA A 167 -9.03 21.91 -8.64
CA ALA A 167 -8.95 22.42 -10.02
C ALA A 167 -8.58 23.90 -10.13
N ASN A 168 -8.85 24.69 -9.10
CA ASN A 168 -8.57 26.14 -9.06
C ASN A 168 -7.49 26.51 -8.05
N THR A 169 -6.67 25.55 -7.61
CA THR A 169 -5.54 25.76 -6.71
C THR A 169 -4.21 25.62 -7.49
N SER A 170 -3.09 25.89 -6.81
CA SER A 170 -1.75 25.67 -7.36
C SER A 170 -1.42 24.17 -7.57
N LEU A 171 -2.27 23.24 -7.13
CA LEU A 171 -2.17 21.82 -7.42
C LEU A 171 -2.88 21.40 -8.72
N LYS A 172 -3.46 22.33 -9.46
CA LYS A 172 -4.08 22.04 -10.75
C LYS A 172 -3.12 21.29 -11.68
N GLY A 173 -3.55 20.16 -12.20
CA GLY A 173 -2.78 19.34 -13.13
C GLY A 173 -1.77 18.40 -12.48
N LYS A 174 -1.68 18.35 -11.15
CA LYS A 174 -0.93 17.29 -10.46
C LYS A 174 -1.63 15.95 -10.67
N PRO A 175 -0.88 14.84 -10.87
CA PRO A 175 -1.46 13.55 -11.15
C PRO A 175 -2.12 12.94 -9.89
N PHE A 176 -3.22 12.23 -10.10
CA PHE A 176 -3.97 11.54 -9.07
C PHE A 176 -3.80 10.03 -9.14
N THR A 177 -3.82 9.39 -7.99
CA THR A 177 -3.85 7.94 -7.85
C THR A 177 -4.74 7.51 -6.68
N HIS A 178 -4.96 6.23 -6.58
CA HIS A 178 -5.34 5.49 -5.37
C HIS A 178 -4.22 4.50 -5.07
N VAL A 179 -3.89 4.30 -3.81
CA VAL A 179 -2.89 3.31 -3.41
C VAL A 179 -3.59 2.04 -2.96
N ASP A 180 -3.25 0.90 -3.53
CA ASP A 180 -3.81 -0.37 -3.05
C ASP A 180 -2.86 -1.55 -3.28
N THR A 181 -3.22 -2.72 -2.77
CA THR A 181 -2.47 -3.95 -2.96
C THR A 181 -2.56 -4.44 -4.41
N TRP A 182 -1.58 -5.23 -4.84
CA TRP A 182 -1.62 -5.81 -6.17
C TRP A 182 -2.87 -6.70 -6.39
N THR A 183 -3.32 -7.39 -5.34
CA THR A 183 -4.53 -8.24 -5.39
C THR A 183 -5.81 -7.42 -5.59
N ALA A 184 -5.89 -6.23 -5.03
CA ALA A 184 -7.00 -5.31 -5.27
C ALA A 184 -6.98 -4.76 -6.70
N TRP A 185 -5.81 -4.45 -7.24
CA TRP A 185 -5.69 -3.95 -8.60
C TRP A 185 -6.12 -4.95 -9.66
N VAL A 186 -5.77 -6.24 -9.51
CA VAL A 186 -6.18 -7.28 -10.48
C VAL A 186 -7.65 -7.72 -10.33
N ASN A 187 -8.35 -7.27 -9.31
CA ASN A 187 -9.77 -7.52 -9.16
C ASN A 187 -10.57 -6.66 -10.14
N GLY A 188 -11.21 -7.31 -11.13
CA GLY A 188 -11.96 -6.63 -12.18
C GLY A 188 -13.08 -5.71 -11.69
N SER A 189 -13.60 -5.90 -10.44
CA SER A 189 -14.59 -5.00 -9.84
C SER A 189 -14.04 -3.61 -9.55
N ASN A 190 -12.72 -3.46 -9.48
CA ASN A 190 -12.03 -2.20 -9.18
C ASN A 190 -11.60 -1.42 -10.44
N LYS A 191 -11.94 -1.92 -11.63
CA LYS A 191 -11.55 -1.28 -12.90
C LYS A 191 -11.94 0.19 -12.98
N ALA A 192 -13.09 0.58 -12.42
CA ALA A 192 -13.55 1.96 -12.44
C ALA A 192 -12.55 2.93 -11.74
N VAL A 193 -11.84 2.47 -10.71
CA VAL A 193 -10.79 3.25 -10.05
C VAL A 193 -9.58 3.38 -10.97
N ILE A 194 -9.16 2.30 -11.65
CA ILE A 194 -8.06 2.32 -12.62
C ILE A 194 -8.34 3.34 -13.73
N ASP A 195 -9.59 3.39 -14.21
CA ASP A 195 -9.98 4.32 -15.28
C ASP A 195 -9.92 5.79 -14.83
N GLU A 196 -10.13 6.08 -13.55
CA GLU A 196 -10.19 7.44 -12.99
C GLU A 196 -8.83 8.03 -12.60
N ILE A 197 -7.80 7.22 -12.38
CA ILE A 197 -6.47 7.65 -11.91
C ILE A 197 -5.48 7.86 -13.05
N ASP A 198 -4.40 8.60 -12.79
CA ASP A 198 -3.37 8.92 -13.79
C ASP A 198 -2.23 7.89 -13.80
N PHE A 199 -1.92 7.27 -12.67
CA PHE A 199 -0.95 6.18 -12.52
C PHE A 199 -1.43 5.20 -11.45
N LEU A 200 -0.98 3.94 -11.50
CA LEU A 200 -1.26 2.95 -10.46
C LEU A 200 -0.20 3.06 -9.36
N ALA A 201 -0.64 2.97 -8.12
CA ALA A 201 0.22 2.95 -6.94
C ALA A 201 0.01 1.64 -6.20
N VAL A 202 1.05 0.81 -6.12
CA VAL A 202 0.94 -0.56 -5.60
C VAL A 202 1.74 -0.75 -4.31
N ASN A 203 1.07 -1.29 -3.30
CA ASN A 203 1.70 -1.86 -2.11
C ASN A 203 1.89 -3.36 -2.34
N ALA A 204 3.13 -3.84 -2.24
CA ALA A 204 3.46 -5.23 -2.46
C ALA A 204 4.56 -5.68 -1.49
N PHE A 205 4.19 -6.62 -0.62
CA PHE A 205 5.06 -7.17 0.41
C PHE A 205 5.15 -8.69 0.29
N PRO A 206 6.20 -9.22 -0.35
CA PRO A 206 6.44 -10.67 -0.36
C PRO A 206 6.48 -11.28 1.04
N PHE A 207 6.89 -10.52 2.05
CA PHE A 207 6.87 -10.92 3.46
C PHE A 207 5.49 -11.45 3.90
N TYR A 208 4.39 -10.88 3.39
CA TYR A 208 3.01 -11.23 3.78
C TYR A 208 2.33 -12.24 2.85
N GLU A 209 3.01 -12.76 1.84
CA GLU A 209 2.42 -13.71 0.88
C GLU A 209 2.50 -15.17 1.35
N ALA A 210 2.03 -15.48 2.57
CA ALA A 210 2.11 -16.80 3.17
C ALA A 210 1.32 -17.92 2.45
N GLU A 211 0.45 -17.56 1.50
CA GLU A 211 -0.22 -18.53 0.61
C GLU A 211 0.75 -19.08 -0.47
N ARG A 212 1.94 -18.51 -0.55
CA ARG A 212 3.04 -18.89 -1.44
C ARG A 212 4.28 -19.19 -0.60
N ASP A 213 5.30 -19.81 -1.21
CA ASP A 213 6.60 -19.98 -0.55
C ASP A 213 7.31 -18.63 -0.47
N ASN A 214 7.08 -17.91 0.64
CA ASN A 214 7.54 -16.54 0.85
C ASN A 214 8.83 -16.45 1.67
N GLN A 215 9.69 -17.48 1.63
CA GLN A 215 11.06 -17.35 2.14
C GLN A 215 11.82 -16.25 1.40
N ILE A 216 12.83 -15.67 2.04
CA ILE A 216 13.56 -14.50 1.51
C ILE A 216 14.12 -14.72 0.10
N GLY A 217 14.65 -15.91 -0.21
CA GLY A 217 15.18 -16.25 -1.54
C GLY A 217 14.16 -16.20 -2.68
N ASN A 218 12.86 -16.24 -2.37
CA ASN A 218 11.77 -16.12 -3.35
C ASN A 218 11.18 -14.69 -3.44
N ALA A 219 11.57 -13.79 -2.55
CA ALA A 219 10.96 -12.47 -2.42
C ALA A 219 11.02 -11.64 -3.71
N GLY A 220 12.15 -11.70 -4.43
CA GLY A 220 12.31 -10.99 -5.70
C GLY A 220 11.33 -11.48 -6.77
N SER A 221 11.13 -12.80 -6.92
CA SER A 221 10.20 -13.37 -7.90
C SER A 221 8.72 -13.16 -7.51
N LEU A 222 8.42 -13.12 -6.20
CA LEU A 222 7.09 -12.78 -5.68
C LEU A 222 6.74 -11.33 -5.99
N LEU A 223 7.66 -10.39 -5.74
CA LEU A 223 7.45 -9.00 -6.09
C LEU A 223 7.30 -8.81 -7.60
N SER A 224 8.15 -9.47 -8.40
CA SER A 224 8.05 -9.43 -9.86
C SER A 224 6.68 -9.90 -10.36
N SER A 225 6.10 -10.94 -9.72
CA SER A 225 4.76 -11.42 -10.03
C SER A 225 3.69 -10.36 -9.73
N ALA A 226 3.77 -9.72 -8.57
CA ALA A 226 2.83 -8.67 -8.16
C ALA A 226 2.88 -7.46 -9.11
N LEU A 227 4.09 -7.04 -9.49
CA LEU A 227 4.29 -5.93 -10.43
C LEU A 227 3.77 -6.29 -11.83
N THR A 228 4.13 -7.46 -12.36
CA THR A 228 3.65 -7.93 -13.67
C THR A 228 2.13 -8.01 -13.72
N ALA A 229 1.50 -8.52 -12.67
CA ALA A 229 0.05 -8.60 -12.57
C ALA A 229 -0.60 -7.20 -12.55
N THR A 230 -0.03 -6.25 -11.80
CA THR A 230 -0.50 -4.87 -11.73
C THR A 230 -0.33 -4.16 -13.08
N GLU A 231 0.82 -4.30 -13.73
CA GLU A 231 1.10 -3.75 -15.07
C GLU A 231 0.13 -4.30 -16.12
N GLY A 232 -0.23 -5.57 -16.01
CA GLY A 232 -1.20 -6.23 -16.90
C GLY A 232 -2.58 -5.58 -16.91
N VAL A 233 -2.99 -4.91 -15.82
CA VAL A 233 -4.28 -4.21 -15.70
C VAL A 233 -4.15 -2.69 -15.80
N ALA A 234 -2.93 -2.15 -15.84
CA ALA A 234 -2.67 -0.71 -15.80
C ALA A 234 -3.14 0.07 -17.06
N GLY A 235 -3.39 -0.63 -18.17
CA GLY A 235 -3.84 0.02 -19.39
C GLY A 235 -2.82 0.99 -20.00
N GLY A 236 -1.53 0.75 -19.77
CA GLY A 236 -0.43 1.60 -20.25
C GLY A 236 -0.09 2.78 -19.33
N LYS A 237 -0.72 2.89 -18.17
CA LYS A 237 -0.35 3.86 -17.13
C LYS A 237 0.90 3.40 -16.38
N ASP A 238 1.67 4.33 -15.86
CA ASP A 238 2.81 4.04 -15.01
C ASP A 238 2.37 3.30 -13.73
N VAL A 239 3.25 2.42 -13.23
CA VAL A 239 3.06 1.71 -11.95
C VAL A 239 4.15 2.16 -10.98
N TRP A 240 3.75 2.82 -9.90
CA TRP A 240 4.64 3.23 -8.81
C TRP A 240 4.54 2.24 -7.66
N ILE A 241 5.67 1.89 -7.07
CA ILE A 241 5.71 1.05 -5.87
C ILE A 241 5.63 2.00 -4.67
N THR A 242 4.48 2.03 -4.03
CA THR A 242 4.21 2.96 -2.92
C THR A 242 4.52 2.36 -1.56
N GLU A 243 4.55 1.04 -1.44
CA GLU A 243 5.11 0.36 -0.28
C GLU A 243 5.71 -0.98 -0.69
N THR A 244 6.95 -1.20 -0.28
CA THR A 244 7.61 -2.51 -0.27
C THR A 244 8.72 -2.49 0.77
N GLY A 245 8.98 -3.63 1.39
CA GLY A 245 9.99 -3.78 2.43
C GLY A 245 9.98 -5.19 3.02
N TRP A 246 10.91 -5.43 3.94
CA TRP A 246 11.01 -6.69 4.68
C TRP A 246 11.24 -6.39 6.16
N ALA A 247 10.55 -7.12 7.03
CA ALA A 247 10.63 -6.90 8.47
C ALA A 247 12.01 -7.31 9.00
N TYR A 248 12.60 -6.45 9.84
CA TYR A 248 13.87 -6.76 10.51
C TYR A 248 13.69 -7.43 11.87
N THR A 249 12.49 -7.38 12.44
CA THR A 249 12.12 -8.06 13.70
C THR A 249 10.60 -8.21 13.79
N GLY A 250 10.16 -9.20 14.55
CA GLY A 250 8.76 -9.54 14.77
C GLY A 250 8.50 -11.03 14.54
N PRO A 251 7.25 -11.49 14.65
CA PRO A 251 6.89 -12.86 14.33
C PRO A 251 7.10 -13.14 12.83
N ALA A 252 7.44 -14.39 12.51
CA ALA A 252 7.47 -14.87 11.14
C ALA A 252 6.07 -14.90 10.54
N PHE A 253 5.97 -14.72 9.22
CA PHE A 253 4.73 -14.80 8.49
C PHE A 253 4.86 -15.85 7.35
N GLY A 254 4.21 -16.99 7.51
CA GLY A 254 4.47 -18.14 6.63
C GLY A 254 5.90 -18.62 6.73
N ALA A 255 6.63 -18.64 5.61
CA ALA A 255 8.05 -18.96 5.56
C ALA A 255 8.95 -17.71 5.65
N ALA A 256 8.37 -16.51 5.72
CA ALA A 256 9.11 -15.27 5.85
C ALA A 256 9.54 -15.04 7.30
N GLU A 257 10.85 -15.00 7.55
CA GLU A 257 11.42 -14.69 8.86
C GLU A 257 11.80 -13.20 8.94
N ALA A 258 11.39 -12.56 10.04
CA ALA A 258 11.70 -11.16 10.32
C ALA A 258 13.06 -11.05 11.00
N THR A 259 14.11 -10.86 10.22
CA THR A 259 15.50 -10.69 10.69
C THR A 259 16.17 -9.52 10.01
N VAL A 260 17.21 -8.97 10.65
CA VAL A 260 18.03 -7.90 10.06
C VAL A 260 18.72 -8.38 8.78
N ASP A 261 19.19 -9.62 8.77
CA ASP A 261 19.87 -10.21 7.62
C ASP A 261 18.94 -10.35 6.43
N ASN A 262 17.71 -10.87 6.62
CA ASN A 262 16.71 -10.98 5.56
C ASN A 262 16.23 -9.61 5.07
N ALA A 263 16.09 -8.62 5.97
CA ALA A 263 15.76 -7.26 5.57
C ALA A 263 16.88 -6.62 4.72
N GLY A 264 18.14 -6.90 5.07
CA GLY A 264 19.29 -6.50 4.28
C GLY A 264 19.36 -7.23 2.92
N GLU A 265 19.09 -8.52 2.89
CA GLU A 265 19.01 -9.31 1.65
C GLU A 265 17.90 -8.78 0.73
N TYR A 266 16.71 -8.47 1.28
CA TYR A 266 15.62 -7.88 0.50
C TYR A 266 16.00 -6.51 -0.10
N TRP A 267 16.74 -5.68 0.65
CA TRP A 267 17.26 -4.42 0.11
C TRP A 267 18.20 -4.66 -1.08
N GLN A 268 19.13 -5.61 -0.95
CA GLN A 268 20.12 -5.91 -2.01
C GLN A 268 19.46 -6.57 -3.24
N GLU A 269 18.64 -7.60 -3.01
CA GLU A 269 18.09 -8.43 -4.09
C GLU A 269 16.84 -7.81 -4.74
N VAL A 270 16.17 -6.89 -4.06
CA VAL A 270 14.95 -6.24 -4.55
C VAL A 270 15.16 -4.73 -4.68
N GLY A 271 15.45 -4.05 -3.59
CA GLY A 271 15.59 -2.59 -3.57
C GLY A 271 16.60 -2.10 -4.61
N CYS A 272 17.81 -2.64 -4.59
CA CYS A 272 18.87 -2.24 -5.52
C CYS A 272 18.52 -2.47 -7.00
N LYS A 273 17.66 -3.44 -7.29
CA LYS A 273 17.20 -3.72 -8.66
C LYS A 273 16.07 -2.79 -9.13
N LEU A 274 15.40 -2.10 -8.18
CA LEU A 274 14.32 -1.16 -8.45
C LEU A 274 14.80 0.30 -8.50
N PHE A 275 15.74 0.67 -7.63
CA PHE A 275 16.18 2.06 -7.49
C PHE A 275 16.82 2.58 -8.77
N GLY A 276 16.44 3.79 -9.17
CA GLY A 276 16.86 4.39 -10.43
C GLY A 276 16.13 3.87 -11.68
N LYS A 277 15.32 2.82 -11.58
CA LYS A 277 14.54 2.25 -12.68
C LYS A 277 13.03 2.45 -12.52
N ARG A 278 12.53 2.50 -11.28
CA ARG A 278 11.11 2.67 -10.93
C ARG A 278 10.93 3.71 -9.85
N ASN A 279 9.74 4.30 -9.78
CA ASN A 279 9.33 5.14 -8.66
C ASN A 279 9.03 4.24 -7.46
N VAL A 280 9.78 4.42 -6.36
CA VAL A 280 9.71 3.55 -5.19
C VAL A 280 9.64 4.37 -3.91
N PHE A 281 8.68 4.03 -3.05
CA PHE A 281 8.61 4.46 -1.66
C PHE A 281 8.87 3.25 -0.76
N TRP A 282 10.06 3.20 -0.17
CA TRP A 282 10.45 2.09 0.68
C TRP A 282 9.72 2.12 2.02
N TYR A 283 9.26 0.99 2.48
CA TYR A 283 8.62 0.84 3.78
C TYR A 283 9.59 0.17 4.75
N THR A 284 10.23 0.87 5.70
CA THR A 284 10.13 2.30 6.00
C THR A 284 11.44 2.83 6.59
N LEU A 285 11.62 4.15 6.66
CA LEU A 285 12.77 4.77 7.30
C LEU A 285 12.73 4.57 8.84
N ARG A 286 11.55 4.78 9.43
CA ARG A 286 11.25 4.70 10.86
C ARG A 286 9.85 4.12 11.04
N ASP A 287 9.71 3.16 11.96
CA ASP A 287 8.40 2.65 12.35
C ASP A 287 7.60 3.73 13.08
N ALA A 288 6.30 3.79 12.83
CA ALA A 288 5.40 4.82 13.38
C ALA A 288 4.25 4.26 14.21
N ASN A 289 4.10 2.93 14.30
CA ASN A 289 3.03 2.30 15.08
C ASN A 289 3.61 1.53 16.26
N PRO A 290 3.34 1.96 17.52
CA PRO A 290 3.83 1.26 18.69
C PRO A 290 3.27 -0.16 18.85
N ASP A 291 2.01 -0.36 18.41
CA ASP A 291 1.29 -1.63 18.59
C ASP A 291 1.69 -2.70 17.56
N ASN A 292 2.42 -2.31 16.52
CA ASN A 292 2.88 -3.24 15.51
C ASN A 292 4.11 -4.03 15.99
N GLU A 293 3.96 -5.34 16.17
CA GLU A 293 5.07 -6.22 16.54
C GLU A 293 6.07 -6.43 15.39
N VAL A 294 5.59 -6.36 14.14
CA VAL A 294 6.41 -6.50 12.94
C VAL A 294 6.97 -5.14 12.56
N LYS A 295 8.30 -4.99 12.59
CA LYS A 295 8.99 -3.72 12.38
C LYS A 295 9.82 -3.74 11.10
N PHE A 296 9.76 -2.66 10.35
CA PHE A 296 10.38 -2.53 9.03
C PHE A 296 11.45 -1.43 8.95
N ALA A 297 11.64 -0.63 10.00
CA ALA A 297 12.53 0.51 9.96
C ALA A 297 13.97 0.15 9.58
N ILE A 298 14.50 0.78 8.56
CA ILE A 298 15.90 0.60 8.16
C ILE A 298 16.88 1.32 9.09
N THR A 299 16.39 2.25 9.91
CA THR A 299 17.23 2.98 10.87
C THR A 299 16.78 2.74 12.31
N ASP A 300 17.68 2.96 13.24
CA ASP A 300 17.36 3.07 14.64
C ASP A 300 17.23 4.55 15.01
N ASN A 301 16.02 4.97 15.35
CA ASN A 301 15.71 6.34 15.78
C ASN A 301 16.28 7.45 14.85
N LEU A 302 16.10 7.27 13.53
CA LEU A 302 16.59 8.18 12.50
C LEU A 302 18.13 8.33 12.45
N SER A 303 18.87 7.31 12.90
CA SER A 303 20.31 7.25 12.69
C SER A 303 20.62 7.27 11.20
N THR A 304 21.63 8.01 10.78
CA THR A 304 22.14 7.95 9.41
C THR A 304 22.93 6.66 9.11
N THR A 305 23.25 5.89 10.16
CA THR A 305 23.81 4.55 10.04
C THR A 305 22.64 3.56 10.02
N PRO A 306 22.38 2.91 8.88
CA PRO A 306 21.29 1.96 8.76
C PRO A 306 21.60 0.63 9.47
N ARG A 307 20.55 -0.19 9.70
CA ARG A 307 20.66 -1.50 10.36
C ARG A 307 21.46 -2.52 9.54
N TYR A 308 21.51 -2.33 8.23
CA TYR A 308 22.18 -3.19 7.27
C TYR A 308 22.79 -2.36 6.13
N ASN A 309 23.65 -2.96 5.34
CA ASN A 309 24.31 -2.28 4.23
C ASN A 309 23.30 -1.85 3.15
N LEU A 310 23.27 -0.55 2.84
CA LEU A 310 22.42 0.01 1.79
C LEU A 310 23.16 0.18 0.45
N THR A 311 24.47 -0.03 0.39
CA THR A 311 25.24 0.16 -0.84
C THR A 311 24.83 -0.86 -1.87
N CYS A 312 24.33 -0.41 -3.00
CA CYS A 312 23.96 -1.27 -4.11
C CYS A 312 25.19 -1.64 -4.95
N PRO A 313 25.23 -2.87 -5.55
CA PRO A 313 26.22 -3.23 -6.54
C PRO A 313 26.24 -2.24 -7.72
N ALA A 314 27.42 -2.10 -8.36
CA ALA A 314 27.58 -1.21 -9.53
C ALA A 314 26.79 -1.70 -10.76
N GLU A 315 26.61 -3.01 -10.89
CA GLU A 315 25.78 -3.62 -11.94
C GLU A 315 24.39 -3.91 -11.35
N ASN A 316 23.39 -3.12 -11.76
CA ASN A 316 22.00 -3.34 -11.37
C ASN A 316 21.37 -4.40 -12.28
N GLU A 317 21.31 -5.62 -11.81
CA GLU A 317 20.54 -6.70 -12.44
C GLU A 317 19.02 -6.36 -12.45
N GLU A 318 18.27 -7.05 -13.30
CA GLU A 318 16.81 -7.00 -13.27
C GLU A 318 16.26 -7.88 -12.12
N LEU A 319 15.02 -7.59 -11.71
CA LEU A 319 14.32 -8.50 -10.81
C LEU A 319 14.25 -9.91 -11.42
N PRO A 320 14.25 -10.97 -10.60
CA PRO A 320 14.03 -12.33 -11.09
C PRO A 320 12.72 -12.46 -11.86
N SER A 321 12.62 -13.45 -12.73
CA SER A 321 11.36 -13.75 -13.44
C SER A 321 10.20 -13.96 -12.44
N PRO A 322 8.97 -13.58 -12.84
CA PRO A 322 7.79 -13.78 -12.01
C PRO A 322 7.62 -15.25 -11.59
N ALA A 323 7.33 -15.48 -10.32
CA ALA A 323 6.92 -16.80 -9.84
C ALA A 323 5.50 -17.12 -10.35
N PRO A 324 5.17 -18.40 -10.63
CA PRO A 324 3.82 -18.77 -11.06
C PRO A 324 2.76 -18.31 -10.07
N ILE A 325 1.75 -17.59 -10.55
CA ILE A 325 0.54 -17.29 -9.77
C ILE A 325 -0.35 -18.52 -9.90
N SER A 326 -0.46 -19.33 -8.84
CA SER A 326 -1.36 -20.48 -8.82
C SER A 326 -2.81 -19.96 -8.80
N SER A 327 -3.49 -20.03 -9.96
CA SER A 327 -4.92 -19.76 -10.01
C SER A 327 -5.66 -20.99 -9.48
N ASN A 328 -6.00 -21.00 -8.19
CA ASN A 328 -7.02 -21.91 -7.68
C ASN A 328 -8.41 -21.43 -8.12
N SER A 329 -8.68 -21.42 -9.42
CA SER A 329 -10.04 -21.41 -9.93
C SER A 329 -10.47 -22.86 -10.13
N THR A 330 -11.21 -23.40 -9.19
CA THR A 330 -12.04 -24.57 -9.38
C THR A 330 -13.12 -24.24 -10.43
N THR A 331 -12.78 -24.35 -11.69
CA THR A 331 -13.77 -24.44 -12.76
C THR A 331 -14.29 -25.88 -12.77
N SER A 332 -15.42 -26.08 -12.12
CA SER A 332 -16.27 -27.25 -12.34
C SER A 332 -16.80 -27.19 -13.77
N THR A 333 -16.11 -27.84 -14.71
CA THR A 333 -16.69 -28.20 -16.00
C THR A 333 -16.99 -29.68 -15.94
N GLY A 334 -18.26 -29.97 -15.63
CA GLY A 334 -18.83 -31.26 -16.00
C GLY A 334 -18.96 -31.34 -17.52
N ASN A 335 -18.40 -32.36 -18.13
CA ASN A 335 -19.04 -33.07 -19.21
C ASN A 335 -18.48 -34.48 -19.32
N GLY A 336 -19.44 -35.41 -19.38
CA GLY A 336 -19.19 -36.82 -19.41
C GLY A 336 -18.82 -37.35 -20.81
N THR A 337 -18.39 -38.53 -20.81
CA THR A 337 -18.74 -39.71 -21.57
C THR A 337 -17.58 -40.65 -21.79
N GLY A 338 -17.76 -41.88 -21.33
CA GLY A 338 -17.38 -43.02 -22.16
C GLY A 338 -16.35 -44.01 -21.62
N SER A 339 -16.87 -45.01 -20.92
CA SER A 339 -16.69 -46.45 -21.20
C SER A 339 -15.51 -47.27 -20.68
N SER A 340 -15.89 -48.22 -19.82
CA SER A 340 -15.42 -49.61 -19.70
C SER A 340 -13.99 -49.92 -19.23
N ASN A 341 -13.70 -50.76 -18.27
CA ASN A 341 -14.18 -52.07 -17.85
C ASN A 341 -13.52 -52.49 -16.55
N GLU A 342 -14.34 -53.12 -15.67
CA GLU A 342 -14.11 -54.33 -14.85
C GLU A 342 -12.76 -54.54 -14.14
N THR A 343 -12.69 -54.89 -12.86
CA THR A 343 -13.30 -56.02 -12.15
C THR A 343 -13.07 -55.94 -10.64
N ASN A 344 -14.14 -56.24 -9.86
CA ASN A 344 -14.23 -57.04 -8.60
C ASN A 344 -13.13 -56.96 -7.52
N ASN A 345 -13.42 -56.80 -6.23
CA ASN A 345 -14.23 -57.65 -5.38
C ASN A 345 -14.37 -57.06 -3.97
N ASP A 346 -15.57 -57.16 -3.42
CA ASP A 346 -16.08 -57.58 -2.11
C ASP A 346 -15.30 -57.17 -0.81
N SER A 347 -15.92 -56.63 0.17
CA SER A 347 -16.99 -57.12 1.07
C SER A 347 -17.28 -56.08 2.19
N ALA A 348 -18.51 -55.76 2.36
CA ALA A 348 -19.42 -55.89 3.50
C ALA A 348 -18.86 -55.40 4.88
N ALA A 349 -19.59 -54.73 5.76
CA ALA A 349 -21.01 -54.57 6.03
C ALA A 349 -21.22 -53.52 7.14
N SER A 350 -22.36 -52.88 7.10
CA SER A 350 -23.38 -52.57 8.11
C SER A 350 -22.97 -51.72 9.33
N GLY A 351 -23.75 -50.78 9.74
CA GLY A 351 -25.15 -50.56 9.92
C GLY A 351 -25.45 -49.22 10.57
N SER A 352 -26.51 -48.63 10.18
CA SER A 352 -27.69 -48.09 10.86
C SER A 352 -27.51 -47.37 12.21
N ALA A 353 -28.18 -46.29 12.57
CA ALA A 353 -29.40 -45.63 12.14
C ALA A 353 -29.59 -44.33 12.95
N SER A 354 -30.20 -43.34 12.30
CA SER A 354 -31.34 -42.50 12.72
C SER A 354 -31.35 -41.71 14.01
N GLY A 355 -31.81 -40.44 13.84
CA GLY A 355 -32.44 -39.67 14.89
C GLY A 355 -32.60 -38.19 14.57
N SER A 356 -33.71 -37.87 13.93
CA SER A 356 -34.28 -36.54 13.67
C SER A 356 -34.69 -35.81 14.94
N ALA A 357 -34.57 -34.47 15.00
CA ALA A 357 -35.66 -33.56 15.40
C ALA A 357 -35.17 -32.09 15.58
N ASN A 358 -35.73 -31.21 14.82
CA ASN A 358 -35.98 -29.79 15.11
C ASN A 358 -37.34 -29.72 15.87
N PRO A 359 -37.77 -28.65 16.56
CA PRO A 359 -37.82 -27.26 16.14
C PRO A 359 -37.82 -26.13 17.22
N SER A 360 -37.77 -24.89 16.72
CA SER A 360 -38.53 -23.68 17.13
C SER A 360 -38.06 -22.72 18.23
N SER A 361 -37.74 -21.53 17.77
CA SER A 361 -38.20 -20.16 18.16
C SER A 361 -38.29 -19.76 19.64
N THR A 362 -37.68 -18.61 19.97
CA THR A 362 -38.29 -17.34 20.40
C THR A 362 -37.23 -16.36 20.96
N SER A 363 -37.24 -15.10 20.47
CA SER A 363 -36.75 -13.90 21.19
C SER A 363 -37.89 -13.43 22.13
N PRO A 364 -37.73 -12.48 23.08
CA PRO A 364 -36.71 -11.41 23.26
C PRO A 364 -36.37 -11.14 24.76
N ALA A 365 -35.41 -10.25 25.04
CA ALA A 365 -35.50 -9.07 25.91
C ALA A 365 -34.17 -8.65 26.56
N GLN A 366 -34.02 -7.32 26.67
CA GLN A 366 -32.94 -6.54 27.29
C GLN A 366 -32.62 -6.89 28.74
N GLY A 367 -31.35 -6.65 29.13
CA GLY A 367 -30.95 -6.60 30.53
C GLY A 367 -29.48 -6.19 30.70
N THR A 368 -29.29 -5.03 31.27
CA THR A 368 -28.08 -4.39 31.77
C THR A 368 -27.27 -5.22 32.77
N GLY A 369 -25.91 -5.12 32.75
CA GLY A 369 -25.13 -5.29 33.97
C GLY A 369 -23.81 -6.04 33.86
N ALA A 370 -22.73 -5.29 34.05
CA ALA A 370 -21.47 -5.54 34.73
C ALA A 370 -20.80 -6.97 34.71
N GLY A 371 -19.59 -6.96 34.17
CA GLY A 371 -18.42 -7.61 34.77
C GLY A 371 -18.36 -9.12 34.84
N SER A 372 -17.49 -9.72 34.04
CA SER A 372 -16.61 -10.80 34.58
C SER A 372 -15.59 -11.24 33.53
N LEU A 373 -14.35 -11.38 33.95
CA LEU A 373 -13.23 -11.99 33.27
C LEU A 373 -13.56 -13.42 32.83
N ILE A 374 -13.45 -13.72 31.56
CA ILE A 374 -13.42 -15.11 31.10
C ILE A 374 -12.14 -15.29 30.28
N SER A 375 -11.31 -16.16 30.82
CA SER A 375 -10.18 -16.77 30.15
C SER A 375 -10.63 -17.47 28.87
N VAL A 376 -10.13 -17.05 27.70
CA VAL A 376 -10.33 -17.78 26.47
C VAL A 376 -9.05 -18.52 26.11
N SER A 377 -9.23 -19.81 25.99
CA SER A 377 -8.22 -20.80 25.63
C SER A 377 -7.63 -20.55 24.24
N VAL A 378 -6.35 -20.80 24.15
CA VAL A 378 -5.49 -20.84 22.97
C VAL A 378 -6.08 -21.75 21.88
N VAL A 379 -6.66 -21.19 20.84
CA VAL A 379 -6.69 -21.74 19.46
C VAL A 379 -7.04 -20.56 18.52
N ASN A 380 -6.07 -19.99 17.88
CA ASN A 380 -6.06 -19.29 16.59
C ASN A 380 -4.95 -18.24 16.53
N SER A 381 -3.71 -18.71 16.53
CA SER A 381 -2.55 -17.82 16.41
C SER A 381 -2.21 -17.43 14.96
N MET A 382 -2.98 -17.84 13.96
CA MET A 382 -2.67 -17.58 12.55
C MET A 382 -3.41 -16.38 11.90
N ALA A 383 -4.45 -15.85 12.55
CA ALA A 383 -5.23 -14.75 11.97
C ALA A 383 -4.78 -13.34 12.39
N MET A 384 -3.91 -13.22 13.40
CA MET A 384 -3.56 -11.91 13.98
C MET A 384 -2.41 -11.17 13.29
N ALA A 385 -1.59 -11.82 12.48
CA ALA A 385 -0.40 -11.17 11.92
C ALA A 385 -0.69 -10.25 10.73
N LEU A 386 -1.76 -10.49 9.94
CA LEU A 386 -2.14 -9.59 8.85
C LEU A 386 -2.79 -8.28 9.32
N SER A 387 -3.46 -8.31 10.48
CA SER A 387 -4.14 -7.13 11.03
C SER A 387 -3.18 -5.99 11.40
N VAL A 388 -1.91 -6.28 11.56
CA VAL A 388 -0.95 -5.38 12.20
C VAL A 388 -0.26 -4.42 11.21
N VAL A 389 -0.06 -4.80 9.96
CA VAL A 389 0.49 -3.87 8.94
C VAL A 389 -0.56 -2.87 8.50
N PHE A 390 -1.82 -3.26 8.50
CA PHE A 390 -2.94 -2.43 8.08
C PHE A 390 -3.48 -1.51 9.18
N ALA A 391 -3.20 -1.81 10.45
CA ALA A 391 -3.60 -0.96 11.57
C ALA A 391 -2.81 0.37 11.65
N ALA A 392 -1.63 0.47 11.03
CA ALA A 392 -0.88 1.73 11.00
C ALA A 392 -1.63 2.87 10.28
N ALA A 393 -2.55 2.51 9.39
CA ALA A 393 -3.40 3.48 8.69
C ALA A 393 -4.79 3.65 9.34
N ALA A 394 -5.28 2.69 10.15
CA ALA A 394 -6.63 2.74 10.73
C ALA A 394 -6.75 3.63 11.98
N TRP A 395 -5.64 4.12 12.55
CA TRP A 395 -5.61 5.00 13.74
C TRP A 395 -5.22 6.43 13.39
N ALA A 396 -5.42 6.85 12.14
CA ALA A 396 -5.20 8.24 11.73
C ALA A 396 -6.47 9.12 11.87
N LEU A 397 -7.46 8.70 12.68
CA LEU A 397 -8.64 9.51 13.02
C LEU A 397 -8.71 9.74 14.52
#